data_e157283ea44538c094ea33ab4c7c902e
#
_entry.id   e157283ea44538c094ea33ab4c7c902e
#
_cell.length_a   1.000
_cell.length_b   1.000
_cell.length_c   1.000
_cell.angle_alpha   90.00
_cell.angle_beta   90.00
_cell.angle_gamma   90.00
#
_symmetry.space_group_name_H-M   'P 1'
#
loop_
_entity.id
_entity.type
_entity.pdbx_description
1 polymer ?
#
loop_
_entity_poly.entity_id
_entity_poly.type
_entity_poly.pdbx_seq_one_letter_code
_entity_poly.pdbx_strand_id
1 'polypeptide(L)'
;MCIRDSPIYVLFSSGTTGLPKAIVHGHGGQLVEHLKGVGLGGDLMPGGRLLWFSTTAWMMWNALVSALLVRSSIVMIDGDPMWPDPSFQWRLAEETKPTFMGVSPTFLMACRKAGLMMGRDFDLDSIRALGFAGSPLPLRHKMSGPSWS
;
A
#
# COMPACT_ATOMS: atom_id res chain seq x y z
N MET A 1 16.22 -14.72 -25.40
CA MET A 1 15.68 -13.43 -25.02
C MET A 1 16.46 -12.94 -23.82
N CYS A 2 17.23 -11.87 -23.98
CA CYS A 2 18.11 -11.40 -22.92
C CYS A 2 17.30 -10.51 -21.96
N ILE A 3 17.21 -10.86 -20.68
CA ILE A 3 16.49 -10.11 -19.65
C ILE A 3 16.96 -8.64 -19.58
N ARG A 4 18.19 -8.35 -20.04
CA ARG A 4 18.75 -7.00 -20.09
C ARG A 4 18.04 -6.05 -21.06
N ASP A 5 17.42 -6.57 -22.10
CA ASP A 5 16.89 -5.78 -23.21
C ASP A 5 15.38 -5.58 -23.13
N SER A 6 14.73 -6.24 -22.16
CA SER A 6 13.29 -6.13 -21.92
C SER A 6 13.00 -5.23 -20.71
N PRO A 7 12.00 -4.37 -20.77
CA PRO A 7 11.55 -3.64 -19.58
C PRO A 7 10.95 -4.60 -18.55
N ILE A 8 11.07 -4.26 -17.26
CA ILE A 8 10.37 -5.01 -16.20
C ILE A 8 8.87 -4.72 -16.27
N TYR A 9 8.52 -3.47 -16.53
CA TYR A 9 7.16 -3.02 -16.82
C TYR A 9 7.16 -1.63 -17.46
N VAL A 10 6.03 -1.24 -18.01
CA VAL A 10 5.78 0.09 -18.56
C VAL A 10 4.59 0.69 -17.83
N LEU A 11 4.80 1.80 -17.14
CA LEU A 11 3.74 2.54 -16.47
C LEU A 11 3.34 3.76 -17.31
N PHE A 12 2.09 4.18 -17.16
CA PHE A 12 1.58 5.35 -17.87
C PHE A 12 1.29 6.46 -16.87
N SER A 13 1.83 7.66 -17.12
CA SER A 13 1.42 8.84 -16.38
C SER A 13 0.09 9.35 -16.92
N SER A 14 -0.84 9.70 -16.02
CA SER A 14 -2.01 10.49 -16.42
C SER A 14 -1.52 11.89 -16.81
N GLY A 15 -1.36 12.14 -18.10
CA GLY A 15 -0.95 13.46 -18.60
C GLY A 15 -2.03 14.50 -18.28
N THR A 16 -1.65 15.60 -17.63
CA THR A 16 -2.56 16.73 -17.39
C THR A 16 -2.90 17.51 -18.65
N THR A 17 -2.18 17.27 -19.75
CA THR A 17 -2.24 18.09 -20.98
C THR A 17 -2.20 17.27 -22.27
N GLY A 18 -2.58 15.99 -22.26
CA GLY A 18 -2.54 15.16 -23.47
C GLY A 18 -2.69 13.67 -23.21
N LEU A 19 -2.30 12.86 -24.20
CA LEU A 19 -2.31 11.41 -24.07
C LEU A 19 -1.36 10.93 -22.97
N PRO A 20 -1.71 9.85 -22.24
CA PRO A 20 -0.85 9.26 -21.24
C PRO A 20 0.54 8.93 -21.82
N LYS A 21 1.59 9.29 -21.09
CA LYS A 21 2.98 9.02 -21.50
C LYS A 21 3.44 7.71 -20.91
N ALA A 22 3.99 6.85 -21.75
CA ALA A 22 4.61 5.60 -21.33
C ALA A 22 5.97 5.86 -20.64
N ILE A 23 6.15 5.31 -19.46
CA ILE A 23 7.40 5.34 -18.69
C ILE A 23 7.93 3.92 -18.64
N VAL A 24 9.03 3.70 -19.37
CA VAL A 24 9.67 2.38 -19.45
C VAL A 24 10.64 2.19 -18.31
N HIS A 25 10.47 1.12 -17.56
CA HIS A 25 11.31 0.78 -16.40
C HIS A 25 12.18 -0.43 -16.67
N GLY A 26 13.50 -0.26 -16.51
CA GLY A 26 14.47 -1.35 -16.59
C GLY A 26 14.61 -2.11 -15.26
N HIS A 27 15.07 -3.37 -15.32
CA HIS A 27 15.18 -4.25 -14.17
C HIS A 27 16.08 -3.69 -13.07
N GLY A 28 17.32 -3.28 -13.41
CA GLY A 28 18.31 -2.88 -12.40
C GLY A 28 17.86 -1.67 -11.57
N GLY A 29 17.39 -0.61 -12.24
CA GLY A 29 16.94 0.61 -11.56
C GLY A 29 15.74 0.35 -10.67
N GLN A 30 14.76 -0.43 -11.15
CA GLN A 30 13.56 -0.73 -10.37
C GLN A 30 13.83 -1.65 -9.18
N LEU A 31 14.70 -2.64 -9.31
CA LEU A 31 15.09 -3.48 -8.18
C LEU A 31 15.72 -2.64 -7.05
N VAL A 32 16.62 -1.71 -7.39
CA VAL A 32 17.24 -0.81 -6.40
C VAL A 32 16.20 0.10 -5.76
N GLU A 33 15.33 0.73 -6.56
CA GLU A 33 14.27 1.60 -6.04
C GLU A 33 13.27 0.85 -5.15
N HIS A 34 12.87 -0.34 -5.54
CA HIS A 34 11.96 -1.15 -4.72
C HIS A 34 12.63 -1.60 -3.42
N LEU A 35 13.87 -2.08 -3.46
CA LEU A 35 14.61 -2.46 -2.24
C LEU A 35 14.76 -1.26 -1.30
N LYS A 36 15.08 -0.09 -1.82
CA LYS A 36 15.13 1.16 -1.06
C LYS A 36 13.77 1.52 -0.48
N GLY A 37 12.74 1.51 -1.32
CA GLY A 37 11.38 1.93 -0.93
C GLY A 37 10.76 1.03 0.12
N VAL A 38 10.77 -0.28 -0.08
CA VAL A 38 10.11 -1.21 0.84
C VAL A 38 11.00 -1.59 2.03
N GLY A 39 12.31 -1.74 1.82
CA GLY A 39 13.24 -2.12 2.89
C GLY A 39 13.61 -0.94 3.78
N LEU A 40 14.23 0.11 3.21
CA LEU A 40 14.71 1.25 3.99
C LEU A 40 13.57 2.23 4.33
N GLY A 41 12.70 2.54 3.36
CA GLY A 41 11.60 3.50 3.57
C GLY A 41 10.41 2.92 4.30
N GLY A 42 10.04 1.67 4.02
CA GLY A 42 8.89 0.99 4.62
C GLY A 42 9.22 0.11 5.82
N ASP A 43 10.51 -0.02 6.16
CA ASP A 43 10.99 -0.91 7.23
C ASP A 43 10.43 -2.35 7.12
N LEU A 44 10.20 -2.81 5.88
CA LEU A 44 9.79 -4.18 5.64
C LEU A 44 11.00 -5.10 5.69
N MET A 45 10.92 -6.09 6.56
CA MET A 45 11.98 -7.04 6.86
C MET A 45 11.55 -8.47 6.52
N PRO A 46 12.49 -9.43 6.41
CA PRO A 46 12.14 -10.83 6.25
C PRO A 46 11.13 -11.28 7.30
N GLY A 47 10.06 -11.94 6.86
CA GLY A 47 8.95 -12.35 7.72
C GLY A 47 7.89 -11.26 7.95
N GLY A 48 8.12 -10.03 7.50
CA GLY A 48 7.11 -8.98 7.50
C GLY A 48 5.94 -9.30 6.57
N ARG A 49 4.88 -8.51 6.69
CA ARG A 49 3.68 -8.65 5.85
C ARG A 49 3.16 -7.28 5.46
N LEU A 50 2.97 -7.08 4.16
CA LEU A 50 2.40 -5.87 3.58
C LEU A 50 0.95 -6.11 3.18
N LEU A 51 0.04 -5.32 3.72
CA LEU A 51 -1.35 -5.24 3.29
C LEU A 51 -1.59 -3.92 2.56
N TRP A 52 -1.95 -3.98 1.30
CA TRP A 52 -2.35 -2.79 0.53
C TRP A 52 -3.32 -3.17 -0.57
N PHE A 53 -4.50 -2.57 -0.57
CA PHE A 53 -5.41 -2.73 -1.71
C PHE A 53 -4.88 -1.97 -2.92
N SER A 54 -4.70 -2.68 -4.03
CA SER A 54 -4.38 -2.09 -5.33
C SER A 54 -4.85 -3.00 -6.46
N THR A 55 -5.34 -2.42 -7.53
CA THR A 55 -5.55 -3.14 -8.78
C THR A 55 -4.25 -3.22 -9.57
N THR A 56 -4.15 -4.17 -10.49
CA THR A 56 -2.97 -4.34 -11.37
C THR A 56 -2.75 -3.15 -12.31
N ALA A 57 -3.74 -2.28 -12.47
CA ALA A 57 -3.66 -1.08 -13.30
C ALA A 57 -2.94 0.09 -12.59
N TRP A 58 -2.75 0.02 -11.28
CA TRP A 58 -2.13 1.10 -10.49
C TRP A 58 -0.68 0.79 -10.15
N MET A 59 0.16 1.84 -10.07
CA MET A 59 1.57 1.68 -9.71
C MET A 59 1.77 1.06 -8.32
N MET A 60 0.79 1.20 -7.42
CA MET A 60 0.84 0.58 -6.10
C MET A 60 0.83 -0.95 -6.14
N TRP A 61 0.33 -1.55 -7.22
CA TRP A 61 0.52 -2.98 -7.45
C TRP A 61 2.00 -3.38 -7.50
N ASN A 62 2.81 -2.60 -8.25
CA ASN A 62 4.25 -2.86 -8.35
C ASN A 62 4.96 -2.67 -7.00
N ALA A 63 4.53 -1.67 -6.22
CA ALA A 63 5.04 -1.46 -4.86
C ALA A 63 4.64 -2.62 -3.92
N LEU A 64 3.39 -3.11 -4.00
CA LEU A 64 2.93 -4.25 -3.21
C LEU A 64 3.77 -5.50 -3.52
N VAL A 65 3.89 -5.86 -4.79
CA VAL A 65 4.65 -7.05 -5.22
C VAL A 65 6.14 -6.94 -4.84
N SER A 66 6.69 -5.72 -4.80
CA SER A 66 8.09 -5.49 -4.44
C SER A 66 8.45 -5.89 -3.01
N ALA A 67 7.47 -6.02 -2.10
CA ALA A 67 7.70 -6.51 -0.75
C ALA A 67 8.29 -7.95 -0.73
N LEU A 68 8.03 -8.73 -1.78
CA LEU A 68 8.62 -10.06 -1.93
C LEU A 68 10.15 -10.04 -2.08
N LEU A 69 10.73 -8.94 -2.56
CA LEU A 69 12.18 -8.76 -2.69
C LEU A 69 12.90 -8.78 -1.35
N VAL A 70 12.24 -8.34 -0.29
CA VAL A 70 12.77 -8.34 1.08
C VAL A 70 12.27 -9.53 1.92
N ARG A 71 11.74 -10.57 1.26
CA ARG A 71 11.19 -11.78 1.89
C ARG A 71 10.02 -11.49 2.83
N SER A 72 9.29 -10.41 2.59
CA SER A 72 8.01 -10.15 3.22
C SER A 72 6.90 -10.83 2.43
N SER A 73 5.82 -11.22 3.10
CA SER A 73 4.60 -11.67 2.44
C SER A 73 3.71 -10.49 2.08
N ILE A 74 2.78 -10.71 1.15
CA ILE A 74 1.79 -9.71 0.74
C ILE A 74 0.38 -10.24 0.99
N VAL A 75 -0.51 -9.36 1.41
CA VAL A 75 -1.95 -9.63 1.50
C VAL A 75 -2.63 -8.88 0.37
N MET A 76 -3.28 -9.62 -0.51
CA MET A 76 -4.00 -9.07 -1.64
C MET A 76 -5.49 -9.16 -1.40
N ILE A 77 -6.21 -8.12 -1.82
CA ILE A 77 -7.67 -8.06 -1.77
C ILE A 77 -8.16 -8.16 -3.21
N ASP A 78 -8.97 -9.17 -3.49
CA ASP A 78 -9.70 -9.32 -4.74
C ASP A 78 -11.14 -8.81 -4.56
N GLY A 79 -11.58 -7.97 -5.49
CA GLY A 79 -12.91 -7.36 -5.44
C GLY A 79 -12.94 -5.98 -4.78
N ASP A 80 -14.08 -5.60 -4.24
CA ASP A 80 -14.29 -4.30 -3.60
C ASP A 80 -13.68 -4.27 -2.18
N PRO A 81 -12.69 -3.42 -1.92
CA PRO A 81 -12.05 -3.33 -0.60
C PRO A 81 -12.94 -2.77 0.50
N MET A 82 -14.15 -2.33 0.17
CA MET A 82 -15.12 -1.80 1.12
C MET A 82 -16.36 -2.71 1.28
N TRP A 83 -16.36 -3.87 0.62
CA TRP A 83 -17.47 -4.82 0.76
C TRP A 83 -17.17 -5.85 1.86
N PRO A 84 -18.16 -6.20 2.72
CA PRO A 84 -19.56 -5.73 2.77
C PRO A 84 -19.73 -4.34 3.43
N ASP A 85 -18.71 -3.82 4.07
CA ASP A 85 -18.72 -2.54 4.76
C ASP A 85 -17.30 -1.95 4.92
N PRO A 86 -17.13 -0.68 5.29
CA PRO A 86 -15.82 -0.03 5.42
C PRO A 86 -14.88 -0.66 6.47
N SER A 87 -15.36 -1.55 7.33
CA SER A 87 -14.52 -2.22 8.32
C SER A 87 -13.75 -3.41 7.76
N PHE A 88 -14.06 -3.87 6.54
CA PHE A 88 -13.49 -5.09 5.96
C PHE A 88 -11.96 -5.12 5.98
N GLN A 89 -11.29 -4.05 5.53
CA GLN A 89 -9.83 -4.03 5.50
C GLN A 89 -9.22 -4.07 6.90
N TRP A 90 -9.89 -3.50 7.90
CA TRP A 90 -9.41 -3.53 9.29
C TRP A 90 -9.57 -4.91 9.91
N ARG A 91 -10.69 -5.61 9.66
CA ARG A 91 -10.84 -7.02 10.06
C ARG A 91 -9.81 -7.91 9.39
N LEU A 92 -9.55 -7.69 8.10
CA LEU A 92 -8.50 -8.41 7.38
C LEU A 92 -7.11 -8.13 7.96
N ALA A 93 -6.84 -6.89 8.37
CA ALA A 93 -5.60 -6.53 9.06
C ALA A 93 -5.50 -7.21 10.43
N GLU A 94 -6.57 -7.23 11.20
CA GLU A 94 -6.65 -7.95 12.48
C GLU A 94 -6.38 -9.45 12.31
N GLU A 95 -6.94 -10.08 11.29
CA GLU A 95 -6.75 -11.51 11.01
C GLU A 95 -5.35 -11.82 10.48
N THR A 96 -4.86 -11.05 9.51
CA THR A 96 -3.61 -11.33 8.81
C THR A 96 -2.37 -10.76 9.50
N LYS A 97 -2.55 -9.88 10.48
CA LYS A 97 -1.47 -9.26 11.28
C LYS A 97 -0.35 -8.68 10.40
N PRO A 98 -0.65 -7.72 9.49
CA PRO A 98 0.37 -7.08 8.68
C PRO A 98 1.29 -6.23 9.57
N THR A 99 2.57 -6.13 9.17
CA THR A 99 3.53 -5.23 9.82
C THR A 99 3.53 -3.84 9.18
N PHE A 100 3.09 -3.76 7.93
CA PHE A 100 2.88 -2.52 7.20
C PHE A 100 1.50 -2.56 6.52
N MET A 101 0.70 -1.52 6.69
CA MET A 101 -0.58 -1.38 6.01
C MET A 101 -0.63 -0.08 5.21
N GLY A 102 -1.06 -0.17 3.95
CA GLY A 102 -1.28 0.97 3.09
C GLY A 102 -2.76 1.22 2.83
N VAL A 103 -3.17 2.47 2.93
CA VAL A 103 -4.56 2.88 2.70
C VAL A 103 -4.63 4.20 1.95
N SER A 104 -5.75 4.46 1.30
CA SER A 104 -6.00 5.79 0.74
C SER A 104 -6.61 6.72 1.80
N PRO A 105 -6.31 8.02 1.79
CA PRO A 105 -6.99 8.99 2.64
C PRO A 105 -8.51 8.98 2.46
N THR A 106 -9.00 8.74 1.25
CA THR A 106 -10.43 8.62 0.96
C THR A 106 -11.08 7.46 1.71
N PHE A 107 -10.39 6.31 1.79
CA PHE A 107 -10.85 5.16 2.58
C PHE A 107 -10.95 5.51 4.07
N LEU A 108 -9.93 6.17 4.63
CA LEU A 108 -9.98 6.63 6.04
C LEU A 108 -11.14 7.58 6.31
N MET A 109 -11.44 8.47 5.36
CA MET A 109 -12.59 9.37 5.47
C MET A 109 -13.91 8.62 5.47
N ALA A 110 -14.04 7.57 4.65
CA ALA A 110 -15.21 6.71 4.63
C ALA A 110 -15.39 5.96 5.96
N CYS A 111 -14.31 5.37 6.50
CA CYS A 111 -14.31 4.72 7.81
C CYS A 111 -14.76 5.67 8.93
N ARG A 112 -14.22 6.88 8.94
CA ARG A 112 -14.60 7.90 9.92
C ARG A 112 -16.07 8.30 9.79
N LYS A 113 -16.57 8.49 8.56
CA LYS A 113 -17.98 8.79 8.30
C LYS A 113 -18.89 7.66 8.78
N ALA A 114 -18.43 6.42 8.71
CA ALA A 114 -19.11 5.25 9.24
C ALA A 114 -19.01 5.11 10.77
N GLY A 115 -18.29 6.01 11.45
CA GLY A 115 -18.13 5.99 12.91
C GLY A 115 -17.11 4.96 13.44
N LEU A 116 -16.28 4.38 12.57
CA LEU A 116 -15.25 3.42 12.98
C LEU A 116 -14.10 4.11 13.74
N MET A 117 -13.69 3.49 14.84
CA MET A 117 -12.53 3.91 15.65
C MET A 117 -11.47 2.80 15.60
N MET A 118 -10.62 2.83 14.56
CA MET A 118 -9.72 1.74 14.18
C MET A 118 -8.88 1.20 15.34
N GLY A 119 -8.22 2.06 16.11
CA GLY A 119 -7.38 1.65 17.24
C GLY A 119 -8.15 1.16 18.47
N ARG A 120 -9.49 1.28 18.50
CA ARG A 120 -10.34 0.75 19.58
C ARG A 120 -11.11 -0.49 19.16
N ASP A 121 -11.56 -0.50 17.91
CA ASP A 121 -12.52 -1.49 17.42
C ASP A 121 -11.82 -2.73 16.84
N PHE A 122 -10.50 -2.65 16.57
CA PHE A 122 -9.70 -3.74 15.97
C PHE A 122 -8.35 -3.87 16.67
N ASP A 123 -7.83 -5.10 16.76
CA ASP A 123 -6.46 -5.38 17.20
C ASP A 123 -5.47 -5.17 16.04
N LEU A 124 -4.85 -4.00 16.03
CA LEU A 124 -3.90 -3.57 15.01
C LEU A 124 -2.45 -3.48 15.53
N ASP A 125 -2.14 -4.09 16.65
CA ASP A 125 -0.83 -4.00 17.31
C ASP A 125 0.34 -4.52 16.47
N SER A 126 0.06 -5.36 15.47
CA SER A 126 1.06 -5.83 14.52
C SER A 126 1.56 -4.77 13.55
N ILE A 127 0.77 -3.70 13.32
CA ILE A 127 1.06 -2.66 12.34
C ILE A 127 2.09 -1.69 12.92
N ARG A 128 3.31 -1.71 12.37
CA ARG A 128 4.40 -0.80 12.76
C ARG A 128 4.41 0.47 11.95
N ALA A 129 3.89 0.42 10.73
CA ALA A 129 3.87 1.58 9.83
C ALA A 129 2.59 1.61 8.99
N LEU A 130 2.08 2.83 8.75
CA LEU A 130 0.96 3.10 7.85
C LEU A 130 1.44 3.92 6.66
N GLY A 131 1.14 3.45 5.46
CA GLY A 131 1.39 4.15 4.20
C GLY A 131 0.12 4.81 3.65
N PHE A 132 0.28 5.99 3.06
CA PHE A 132 -0.82 6.73 2.44
C PHE A 132 -0.48 7.09 1.01
N ALA A 133 -1.40 6.83 0.08
CA ALA A 133 -1.27 7.22 -1.31
C ALA A 133 -2.63 7.58 -1.92
N GLY A 134 -2.60 8.38 -2.99
CA GLY A 134 -3.76 8.74 -3.80
C GLY A 134 -4.28 10.16 -3.60
N SER A 135 -4.18 10.72 -2.40
CA SER A 135 -4.57 12.11 -2.11
C SER A 135 -3.85 12.64 -0.87
N PRO A 136 -3.80 13.95 -0.64
CA PRO A 136 -3.29 14.50 0.61
C PRO A 136 -4.12 14.03 1.81
N LEU A 137 -3.44 13.71 2.92
CA LEU A 137 -4.11 13.42 4.19
C LEU A 137 -4.44 14.74 4.89
N PRO A 138 -5.72 15.08 5.16
CA PRO A 138 -6.07 16.31 5.83
C PRO A 138 -5.48 16.40 7.25
N LEU A 139 -4.85 17.53 7.60
CA LEU A 139 -4.17 17.73 8.89
C LEU A 139 -5.05 17.56 10.13
N ARG A 140 -6.37 17.74 10.00
CA ARG A 140 -7.34 17.54 11.09
C ARG A 140 -7.61 16.06 11.40
N HIS A 141 -6.95 15.16 10.69
CA HIS A 141 -7.17 13.72 10.77
C HIS A 141 -5.97 12.99 11.39
N LYS A 142 -5.17 13.71 12.20
CA LYS A 142 -4.31 13.01 13.17
C LYS A 142 -5.21 12.10 13.97
N MET A 143 -4.99 10.81 13.84
CA MET A 143 -5.73 9.78 14.56
C MET A 143 -5.64 10.14 16.05
N SER A 144 -6.77 10.52 16.65
CA SER A 144 -6.92 10.60 18.09
C SER A 144 -7.07 9.17 18.62
N GLY A 145 -5.95 8.46 18.66
CA GLY A 145 -5.81 7.18 19.33
C GLY A 145 -4.71 7.28 20.36
N PRO A 146 -4.62 6.35 21.32
CA PRO A 146 -3.56 6.38 22.31
C PRO A 146 -2.22 6.39 21.59
N SER A 147 -1.45 7.43 21.90
CA SER A 147 -0.06 7.71 21.54
C SER A 147 0.66 6.62 20.72
N TRP A 148 0.66 6.76 19.42
CA TRP A 148 1.75 6.27 18.59
C TRP A 148 2.93 7.23 18.80
N SER A 149 3.57 7.18 19.93
CA SER A 149 4.84 7.85 20.24
C SER A 149 5.98 6.90 19.96
#